data_a03a3a3f4147f3ce1a01b625ddd8e968
#
_entry.id   a03a3a3f4147f3ce1a01b625ddd8e968
#
_cell.length_a   1.000
_cell.length_b   1.000
_cell.length_c   1.000
_cell.angle_alpha   90.00
_cell.angle_beta   90.00
_cell.angle_gamma   90.00
#
_symmetry.space_group_name_H-M   'P 1'
#
loop_
_entity.id
_entity.type
_entity.pdbx_description
1 polymer ?
#
loop_
_entity_poly.entity_id
_entity_poly.type
_entity_poly.pdbx_seq_one_letter_code
_entity_poly.pdbx_strand_id
1 'polypeptide(L)'
;MISYPVPANAICGEYRARGTAHELVPLKVPRAAPRAPGVTVVVRRPPLPEEIELDMDIHTFRTVLQEVLREELGIGEARIHPRFQGGELILKPGKEGTAEKRVPLETFFHKIVMIRDRLRVLEQRVNAHAELADEEKVMMQQYITACYGTLTTFNVLFADPTDGFKGAATKE
;
A
#
# COMPACT_ATOMS: atom_id res chain seq x y z
N MET A 1 14.67 19.88 20.11
CA MET A 1 14.25 18.47 19.99
C MET A 1 12.79 18.40 20.40
N ILE A 2 11.90 18.18 19.46
CA ILE A 2 10.46 18.03 19.76
C ILE A 2 10.26 16.54 20.06
N SER A 3 10.04 16.22 21.34
CA SER A 3 9.68 14.86 21.76
C SER A 3 8.18 14.68 21.57
N TYR A 4 7.78 13.90 20.59
CA TYR A 4 6.40 13.46 20.45
C TYR A 4 6.18 12.27 21.40
N PRO A 5 5.21 12.32 22.30
CA PRO A 5 4.86 11.16 23.10
C PRO A 5 4.30 10.07 22.18
N VAL A 6 5.01 8.96 22.11
CA VAL A 6 4.53 7.80 21.37
C VAL A 6 3.43 7.14 22.21
N PRO A 7 2.20 6.98 21.69
CA PRO A 7 1.13 6.33 22.43
C PRO A 7 1.50 4.88 22.75
N ALA A 8 1.13 4.40 23.94
CA ALA A 8 1.56 3.11 24.47
C ALA A 8 1.20 1.91 23.57
N ASN A 9 0.22 2.05 22.68
CA ASN A 9 -0.19 1.06 21.71
C ASN A 9 0.63 1.06 20.41
N ALA A 10 1.49 2.06 20.19
CA ALA A 10 2.36 2.16 19.02
C ALA A 10 3.76 1.56 19.26
N ILE A 11 4.03 1.06 20.45
CA ILE A 11 5.32 0.42 20.78
C ILE A 11 5.21 -1.05 20.38
N CYS A 12 6.12 -1.48 19.49
CA CYS A 12 6.26 -2.88 19.10
C CYS A 12 6.32 -3.77 20.34
N GLY A 13 5.51 -4.85 20.37
CA GLY A 13 5.07 -5.59 21.53
C GLY A 13 6.10 -6.20 22.50
N GLU A 14 7.41 -5.91 22.35
CA GLU A 14 8.44 -6.43 23.24
C GLU A 14 8.92 -5.43 24.29
N TYR A 15 8.78 -4.11 24.05
CA TYR A 15 9.37 -3.09 24.91
C TYR A 15 8.42 -1.93 25.19
N ARG A 16 8.45 -1.43 26.42
CA ARG A 16 7.71 -0.27 26.89
C ARG A 16 8.66 0.72 27.56
N ALA A 17 8.58 2.01 27.19
CA ALA A 17 9.31 3.06 27.88
C ALA A 17 8.66 3.35 29.25
N ARG A 18 9.44 3.36 30.30
CA ARG A 18 9.01 3.71 31.67
C ARG A 18 9.59 5.07 32.07
N GLY A 19 8.68 6.02 32.32
CA GLY A 19 9.04 7.30 32.97
C GLY A 19 10.11 8.11 32.24
N THR A 20 10.85 8.90 33.01
CA THR A 20 11.97 9.73 32.54
C THR A 20 13.27 8.98 32.33
N ALA A 21 13.34 7.74 32.76
CA ALA A 21 14.48 6.87 32.49
C ALA A 21 14.28 6.22 31.13
N HIS A 22 15.29 6.27 30.29
CA HIS A 22 15.31 5.61 28.98
C HIS A 22 15.43 4.08 29.11
N GLU A 23 14.79 3.50 30.10
CA GLU A 23 14.83 2.08 30.37
C GLU A 23 13.69 1.37 29.62
N LEU A 24 14.03 0.59 28.64
CA LEU A 24 13.11 -0.27 27.93
C LEU A 24 12.84 -1.52 28.79
N VAL A 25 11.60 -1.68 29.22
CA VAL A 25 11.18 -2.85 30.02
C VAL A 25 10.42 -3.80 29.08
N PRO A 26 10.72 -5.10 29.11
CA PRO A 26 9.99 -6.07 28.30
C PRO A 26 8.50 -6.06 28.67
N LEU A 27 7.64 -5.91 27.70
CA LEU A 27 6.20 -6.05 27.85
C LEU A 27 5.89 -7.50 28.20
N LYS A 28 5.28 -7.72 29.37
CA LYS A 28 4.57 -8.98 29.62
C LYS A 28 3.37 -9.01 28.68
N VAL A 29 3.56 -9.64 27.51
CA VAL A 29 2.45 -9.97 26.62
C VAL A 29 1.53 -10.90 27.42
N PRO A 30 0.26 -10.56 27.66
CA PRO A 30 -0.67 -11.50 28.24
C PRO A 30 -0.64 -12.75 27.35
N ARG A 31 -0.31 -13.89 27.94
CA ARG A 31 -0.41 -15.16 27.21
C ARG A 31 -1.83 -15.23 26.66
N ALA A 32 -1.97 -15.27 25.35
CA ALA A 32 -3.26 -15.40 24.71
C ALA A 32 -4.01 -16.54 25.41
N ALA A 33 -5.21 -16.26 25.87
CA ALA A 33 -6.08 -17.28 26.43
C ALA A 33 -6.14 -18.43 25.42
N PRO A 34 -6.19 -19.71 25.87
CA PRO A 34 -6.30 -20.82 24.96
C PRO A 34 -7.52 -20.57 24.08
N ARG A 35 -7.28 -20.47 22.78
CA ARG A 35 -8.36 -20.37 21.79
C ARG A 35 -9.33 -21.49 22.06
N ALA A 36 -10.60 -21.14 22.30
CA ALA A 36 -11.67 -22.10 22.26
C ALA A 36 -11.53 -22.94 20.99
N PRO A 37 -11.86 -24.25 21.03
CA PRO A 37 -11.70 -25.14 19.89
C PRO A 37 -12.43 -24.50 18.71
N GLY A 38 -11.67 -24.15 17.69
CA GLY A 38 -12.10 -23.27 16.62
C GLY A 38 -13.30 -23.83 15.91
N VAL A 39 -14.32 -23.00 15.80
CA VAL A 39 -15.28 -23.13 14.72
C VAL A 39 -14.48 -22.99 13.43
N THR A 40 -14.17 -24.12 12.81
CA THR A 40 -13.60 -24.15 11.46
C THR A 40 -14.68 -23.60 10.55
N VAL A 41 -14.63 -22.30 10.26
CA VAL A 41 -15.46 -21.72 9.20
C VAL A 41 -14.96 -22.37 7.91
N VAL A 42 -15.60 -23.45 7.52
CA VAL A 42 -15.43 -24.03 6.19
C VAL A 42 -16.00 -23.01 5.22
N VAL A 43 -15.15 -22.13 4.70
CA VAL A 43 -15.53 -21.31 3.55
C VAL A 43 -15.77 -22.31 2.41
N ARG A 44 -17.04 -22.69 2.22
CA ARG A 44 -17.45 -23.46 1.04
C ARG A 44 -17.23 -22.55 -0.16
N ARG A 45 -16.09 -22.72 -0.81
CA ARG A 45 -15.92 -22.19 -2.16
C ARG A 45 -17.01 -22.87 -3.01
N PRO A 46 -17.77 -22.11 -3.80
CA PRO A 46 -18.67 -22.74 -4.77
C PRO A 46 -17.84 -23.74 -5.60
N PRO A 47 -18.40 -24.90 -5.96
CA PRO A 47 -17.71 -25.83 -6.82
C PRO A 47 -17.31 -25.09 -8.08
N LEU A 48 -16.04 -25.20 -8.46
CA LEU A 48 -15.59 -24.73 -9.75
C LEU A 48 -16.44 -25.42 -10.81
N PRO A 49 -16.94 -24.71 -11.82
CA PRO A 49 -17.66 -25.35 -12.91
C PRO A 49 -16.74 -26.43 -13.51
N GLU A 50 -17.30 -27.62 -13.73
CA GLU A 50 -16.61 -28.70 -14.41
C GLU A 50 -16.21 -28.18 -15.80
N GLU A 51 -14.90 -28.12 -16.06
CA GLU A 51 -14.22 -27.79 -17.29
C GLU A 51 -14.90 -26.68 -18.14
N ILE A 52 -14.38 -25.46 -18.04
CA ILE A 52 -14.66 -24.40 -19.01
C ILE A 52 -13.64 -24.59 -20.14
N GLU A 53 -14.06 -25.19 -21.24
CA GLU A 53 -13.27 -25.14 -22.48
C GLU A 53 -13.29 -23.69 -22.98
N LEU A 54 -12.18 -22.99 -22.77
CA LEU A 54 -11.94 -21.67 -23.33
C LEU A 54 -11.26 -21.90 -24.71
N ASP A 55 -12.02 -21.76 -25.77
CA ASP A 55 -11.47 -21.66 -27.13
C ASP A 55 -10.84 -20.26 -27.31
N MET A 56 -9.70 -20.08 -26.68
CA MET A 56 -8.98 -18.80 -26.65
C MET A 56 -7.48 -19.05 -26.75
N ASP A 57 -6.79 -18.36 -27.67
CA ASP A 57 -5.35 -18.42 -27.74
C ASP A 57 -4.69 -17.76 -26.50
N ILE A 58 -3.46 -18.15 -26.21
CA ILE A 58 -2.74 -17.72 -25.00
C ILE A 58 -2.51 -16.19 -24.94
N HIS A 59 -2.40 -15.53 -26.09
CA HIS A 59 -2.20 -14.08 -26.14
C HIS A 59 -3.48 -13.35 -25.79
N THR A 60 -4.60 -13.79 -26.36
CA THR A 60 -5.94 -13.26 -26.04
C THR A 60 -6.28 -13.52 -24.58
N PHE A 61 -6.02 -14.73 -24.07
CA PHE A 61 -6.21 -15.04 -22.64
C PHE A 61 -5.39 -14.11 -21.74
N ARG A 62 -4.11 -13.89 -22.06
CA ARG A 62 -3.25 -12.98 -21.29
C ARG A 62 -3.80 -11.54 -21.32
N THR A 63 -4.27 -11.07 -22.47
CA THR A 63 -4.81 -9.72 -22.62
C THR A 63 -6.07 -9.53 -21.77
N VAL A 64 -7.01 -10.46 -21.87
CA VAL A 64 -8.25 -10.43 -21.07
C VAL A 64 -7.93 -10.53 -19.58
N LEU A 65 -7.02 -11.42 -19.17
CA LEU A 65 -6.61 -11.53 -17.79
C LEU A 65 -5.96 -10.25 -17.26
N GLN A 66 -5.11 -9.60 -18.05
CA GLN A 66 -4.52 -8.30 -17.70
C GLN A 66 -5.57 -7.21 -17.55
N GLU A 67 -6.59 -7.21 -18.39
CA GLU A 67 -7.68 -6.25 -18.35
C GLU A 67 -8.55 -6.46 -17.11
N VAL A 68 -8.95 -7.69 -16.82
CA VAL A 68 -9.69 -8.05 -15.60
C VAL A 68 -8.87 -7.70 -14.34
N LEU A 69 -7.58 -8.02 -14.30
CA LEU A 69 -6.71 -7.64 -13.19
C LEU A 69 -6.58 -6.12 -13.05
N ARG A 70 -6.60 -5.39 -14.15
CA ARG A 70 -6.58 -3.93 -14.15
C ARG A 70 -7.88 -3.36 -13.57
N GLU A 71 -9.03 -3.88 -14.01
CA GLU A 71 -10.34 -3.41 -13.57
C GLU A 71 -10.60 -3.77 -12.10
N GLU A 72 -10.39 -5.03 -11.72
CA GLU A 72 -10.71 -5.53 -10.38
C GLU A 72 -9.68 -5.13 -9.31
N LEU A 73 -8.39 -5.17 -9.64
CA LEU A 73 -7.32 -4.89 -8.68
C LEU A 73 -6.72 -3.49 -8.86
N GLY A 74 -7.09 -2.77 -9.91
CA GLY A 74 -6.48 -1.51 -10.28
C GLY A 74 -4.96 -1.63 -10.54
N ILE A 75 -4.47 -2.86 -10.77
CA ILE A 75 -3.07 -3.16 -11.06
C ILE A 75 -2.92 -3.07 -12.58
N GLY A 76 -2.35 -1.99 -13.05
CA GLY A 76 -2.06 -1.79 -14.47
C GLY A 76 -0.64 -1.29 -14.66
N GLU A 77 -0.08 -1.53 -15.85
CA GLU A 77 1.17 -0.91 -16.25
C GLU A 77 0.96 0.60 -16.43
N ALA A 78 1.07 1.34 -15.32
CA ALA A 78 1.12 2.79 -15.41
C ALA A 78 2.35 3.18 -16.23
N ARG A 79 2.15 4.05 -17.21
CA ARG A 79 3.24 4.54 -18.06
C ARG A 79 3.72 5.90 -17.58
N ILE A 80 5.05 6.07 -17.61
CA ILE A 80 5.64 7.38 -17.36
C ILE A 80 5.27 8.34 -18.49
N HIS A 81 4.98 9.59 -18.12
CA HIS A 81 4.66 10.63 -19.10
C HIS A 81 5.82 10.84 -20.08
N PRO A 82 5.58 10.92 -21.39
CA PRO A 82 6.64 11.01 -22.43
C PRO A 82 7.68 12.09 -22.17
N ARG A 83 7.30 13.23 -21.59
CA ARG A 83 8.23 14.35 -21.27
C ARG A 83 9.28 14.00 -20.23
N PHE A 84 9.11 12.89 -19.48
CA PHE A 84 10.04 12.45 -18.44
C PHE A 84 10.83 11.18 -18.82
N GLN A 85 10.55 10.61 -19.99
CA GLN A 85 11.29 9.44 -20.48
C GLN A 85 12.77 9.80 -20.71
N GLY A 86 13.66 8.94 -20.25
CA GLY A 86 15.12 9.17 -20.33
C GLY A 86 15.63 10.28 -19.41
N GLY A 87 14.78 10.82 -18.52
CA GLY A 87 15.15 11.87 -17.58
C GLY A 87 15.79 11.35 -16.30
N GLU A 88 16.32 12.28 -15.49
CA GLU A 88 16.97 11.99 -14.21
C GLU A 88 16.35 12.83 -13.08
N LEU A 89 16.19 12.21 -11.92
CA LEU A 89 15.96 12.89 -10.65
C LEU A 89 17.31 13.19 -10.01
N ILE A 90 17.64 14.47 -9.82
CA ILE A 90 18.91 14.89 -9.22
C ILE A 90 18.65 15.35 -7.78
N LEU A 91 19.24 14.63 -6.83
CA LEU A 91 19.24 15.01 -5.42
C LEU A 91 20.53 15.79 -5.15
N LYS A 92 20.39 17.10 -5.01
CA LYS A 92 21.50 18.00 -4.74
C LYS A 92 21.56 18.28 -3.23
N PRO A 93 22.66 17.88 -2.55
CA PRO A 93 22.86 18.21 -1.14
C PRO A 93 22.99 19.71 -0.93
N GLY A 94 22.43 20.21 0.20
CA GLY A 94 22.62 21.62 0.59
C GLY A 94 24.02 21.92 1.16
N LYS A 95 24.81 20.89 1.47
CA LYS A 95 26.17 21.06 1.99
C LYS A 95 27.17 21.07 0.82
N GLU A 96 28.00 22.11 0.75
CA GLU A 96 29.07 22.21 -0.24
C GLU A 96 30.06 21.05 -0.15
N GLY A 97 30.59 20.61 -1.28
CA GLY A 97 31.56 19.49 -1.37
C GLY A 97 30.94 18.10 -1.27
N THR A 98 29.60 17.99 -1.19
CA THR A 98 28.92 16.69 -1.19
C THR A 98 28.46 16.33 -2.61
N ALA A 99 28.71 15.06 -3.00
CA ALA A 99 28.34 14.60 -4.34
C ALA A 99 26.82 14.55 -4.56
N GLU A 100 26.37 14.94 -5.74
CA GLU A 100 24.99 14.79 -6.19
C GLU A 100 24.64 13.30 -6.38
N LYS A 101 23.41 12.93 -6.07
CA LYS A 101 22.86 11.61 -6.39
C LYS A 101 21.88 11.74 -7.55
N ARG A 102 22.12 10.97 -8.61
CA ARG A 102 21.27 10.89 -9.79
C ARG A 102 20.52 9.56 -9.77
N VAL A 103 19.24 9.60 -10.06
CA VAL A 103 18.35 8.43 -10.14
C VAL A 103 17.58 8.53 -11.45
N PRO A 104 17.63 7.52 -12.34
CA PRO A 104 16.80 7.51 -13.54
C PRO A 104 15.31 7.65 -13.18
N LEU A 105 14.60 8.52 -13.90
CA LEU A 105 13.18 8.80 -13.60
C LEU A 105 12.30 7.57 -13.78
N GLU A 106 12.63 6.66 -14.70
CA GLU A 106 11.91 5.40 -14.86
C GLU A 106 12.04 4.52 -13.61
N THR A 107 13.25 4.45 -13.04
CA THR A 107 13.48 3.69 -11.79
C THR A 107 12.71 4.30 -10.62
N PHE A 108 12.71 5.63 -10.52
CA PHE A 108 11.96 6.35 -9.49
C PHE A 108 10.45 6.14 -9.68
N PHE A 109 9.94 6.33 -10.89
CA PHE A 109 8.54 6.13 -11.24
C PHE A 109 8.07 4.72 -10.95
N HIS A 110 8.87 3.69 -11.30
CA HIS A 110 8.55 2.32 -10.95
C HIS A 110 8.33 2.13 -9.44
N LYS A 111 9.14 2.78 -8.58
CA LYS A 111 8.94 2.72 -7.12
C LYS A 111 7.62 3.38 -6.71
N ILE A 112 7.25 4.48 -7.33
CA ILE A 112 5.97 5.17 -7.08
C ILE A 112 4.79 4.28 -7.47
N VAL A 113 4.84 3.65 -8.64
CA VAL A 113 3.80 2.70 -9.09
C VAL A 113 3.69 1.51 -8.11
N MET A 114 4.81 0.95 -7.69
CA MET A 114 4.80 -0.14 -6.70
C MET A 114 4.16 0.25 -5.37
N ILE A 115 4.36 1.49 -4.90
CA ILE A 115 3.71 1.98 -3.66
C ILE A 115 2.20 2.06 -3.90
N ARG A 116 1.77 2.65 -5.02
CA ARG A 116 0.37 2.75 -5.41
C ARG A 116 -0.32 1.39 -5.39
N ASP A 117 0.25 0.41 -6.07
CA ASP A 117 -0.34 -0.91 -6.22
C ASP A 117 -0.41 -1.65 -4.89
N ARG A 118 0.60 -1.51 -4.04
CA ARG A 118 0.59 -2.09 -2.68
C ARG A 118 -0.48 -1.46 -1.78
N LEU A 119 -0.69 -0.15 -1.89
CA LEU A 119 -1.75 0.55 -1.15
C LEU A 119 -3.13 0.08 -1.63
N ARG A 120 -3.33 -0.11 -2.94
CA ARG A 120 -4.58 -0.66 -3.50
C ARG A 120 -4.86 -2.08 -2.98
N VAL A 121 -3.85 -2.95 -2.97
CA VAL A 121 -4.00 -4.30 -2.41
C VAL A 121 -4.29 -4.25 -0.91
N LEU A 122 -3.66 -3.34 -0.17
CA LEU A 122 -3.94 -3.15 1.27
C LEU A 122 -5.38 -2.72 1.50
N GLU A 123 -5.87 -1.76 0.72
CA GLU A 123 -7.24 -1.26 0.76
C GLU A 123 -8.26 -2.38 0.54
N GLN A 124 -8.05 -3.20 -0.50
CA GLN A 124 -8.89 -4.36 -0.77
C GLN A 124 -8.89 -5.38 0.38
N ARG A 125 -7.71 -5.65 0.97
CA ARG A 125 -7.59 -6.57 2.11
C ARG A 125 -8.31 -6.05 3.35
N VAL A 126 -8.22 -4.75 3.62
CA VAL A 126 -8.95 -4.12 4.73
C VAL A 126 -10.46 -4.25 4.50
N ASN A 127 -10.94 -3.96 3.27
CA ASN A 127 -12.35 -4.04 2.93
C ASN A 127 -12.91 -5.46 3.02
N ALA A 128 -12.13 -6.44 2.57
CA ALA A 128 -12.51 -7.85 2.57
C ALA A 128 -12.33 -8.54 3.93
N HIS A 129 -11.77 -7.86 4.95
CA HIS A 129 -11.49 -8.49 6.23
C HIS A 129 -12.78 -8.75 7.01
N ALA A 130 -13.03 -10.03 7.33
CA ALA A 130 -14.29 -10.45 7.94
C ALA A 130 -14.38 -10.14 9.46
N GLU A 131 -13.22 -10.04 10.14
CA GLU A 131 -13.17 -9.88 11.60
C GLU A 131 -13.03 -8.41 12.04
N LEU A 132 -12.74 -7.48 11.12
CA LEU A 132 -12.66 -6.06 11.43
C LEU A 132 -14.05 -5.44 11.50
N ALA A 133 -14.30 -4.65 12.55
CA ALA A 133 -15.51 -3.83 12.64
C ALA A 133 -15.50 -2.73 11.56
N ASP A 134 -16.68 -2.27 11.16
CA ASP A 134 -16.78 -1.26 10.09
C ASP A 134 -16.10 0.06 10.45
N GLU A 135 -16.13 0.45 11.74
CA GLU A 135 -15.42 1.63 12.23
C GLU A 135 -13.90 1.50 12.08
N GLU A 136 -13.36 0.31 12.32
CA GLU A 136 -11.93 0.04 12.17
C GLU A 136 -11.52 0.06 10.70
N LYS A 137 -12.35 -0.50 9.81
CA LYS A 137 -12.12 -0.42 8.35
C LYS A 137 -12.09 1.02 7.88
N VAL A 138 -13.06 1.84 8.30
CA VAL A 138 -13.11 3.26 7.95
C VAL A 138 -11.87 4.00 8.42
N MET A 139 -11.42 3.74 9.65
CA MET A 139 -10.20 4.36 10.20
C MET A 139 -8.97 3.97 9.38
N MET A 140 -8.81 2.70 9.02
CA MET A 140 -7.68 2.25 8.19
C MET A 140 -7.73 2.85 6.78
N GLN A 141 -8.93 2.95 6.19
CA GLN A 141 -9.13 3.60 4.89
C GLN A 141 -8.75 5.08 4.90
N GLN A 142 -9.01 5.78 6.00
CA GLN A 142 -8.58 7.18 6.15
C GLN A 142 -7.06 7.31 6.09
N TYR A 143 -6.30 6.39 6.72
CA TYR A 143 -4.85 6.37 6.61
C TYR A 143 -4.36 6.08 5.19
N ILE A 144 -4.98 5.12 4.49
CA ILE A 144 -4.65 4.81 3.10
C ILE A 144 -4.92 6.03 2.21
N THR A 145 -6.07 6.67 2.38
CA THR A 145 -6.45 7.90 1.66
C THR A 145 -5.47 9.05 1.92
N ALA A 146 -5.01 9.20 3.17
CA ALA A 146 -3.98 10.18 3.53
C ALA A 146 -2.65 9.89 2.83
N CYS A 147 -2.25 8.60 2.72
CA CYS A 147 -1.07 8.19 1.94
C CYS A 147 -1.23 8.58 0.47
N TYR A 148 -2.39 8.32 -0.14
CA TYR A 148 -2.67 8.75 -1.52
C TYR A 148 -2.57 10.27 -1.65
N GLY A 149 -3.15 11.03 -0.72
CA GLY A 149 -3.08 12.50 -0.72
C GLY A 149 -1.63 13.01 -0.72
N THR A 150 -0.77 12.41 0.10
CA THR A 150 0.66 12.76 0.18
C THR A 150 1.40 12.49 -1.14
N LEU A 151 0.98 11.46 -1.88
CA LEU A 151 1.64 11.03 -3.12
C LEU A 151 1.12 11.73 -4.37
N THR A 152 0.07 12.57 -4.28
CA THR A 152 -0.51 13.30 -5.42
C THR A 152 0.49 14.19 -6.15
N THR A 153 1.51 14.70 -5.47
CA THR A 153 2.61 15.47 -6.08
C THR A 153 3.29 14.70 -7.23
N PHE A 154 3.32 13.38 -7.16
CA PHE A 154 3.92 12.53 -8.18
C PHE A 154 2.99 12.21 -9.36
N ASN A 155 1.73 12.67 -9.33
CA ASN A 155 0.79 12.47 -10.44
C ASN A 155 1.30 13.06 -11.75
N VAL A 156 2.16 14.08 -11.67
CA VAL A 156 2.83 14.68 -12.82
C VAL A 156 3.64 13.70 -13.66
N LEU A 157 4.05 12.58 -13.07
CA LEU A 157 4.86 11.54 -13.73
C LEU A 157 4.02 10.57 -14.55
N PHE A 158 2.72 10.47 -14.31
CA PHE A 158 1.84 9.52 -15.02
C PHE A 158 1.44 10.06 -16.38
N ALA A 159 1.45 9.18 -17.38
CA ALA A 159 0.97 9.51 -18.72
C ALA A 159 -0.54 9.70 -18.74
N ASP A 160 -1.27 8.87 -17.99
CA ASP A 160 -2.71 8.96 -17.82
C ASP A 160 -3.03 9.50 -16.40
N PRO A 161 -3.80 10.59 -16.28
CA PRO A 161 -4.23 11.13 -15.00
C PRO A 161 -5.05 10.13 -14.17
N THR A 162 -5.72 9.18 -14.79
CA THR A 162 -6.53 8.16 -14.10
C THR A 162 -5.69 7.15 -13.35
N ASP A 163 -4.44 6.95 -13.78
CA ASP A 163 -3.46 6.09 -13.13
C ASP A 163 -2.88 6.69 -11.86
N GLY A 164 -3.03 8.00 -11.66
CA GLY A 164 -2.48 8.73 -10.53
C GLY A 164 -3.14 8.42 -9.18
N PHE A 165 -2.61 9.05 -8.15
CA PHE A 165 -3.15 8.99 -6.78
C PHE A 165 -4.37 9.89 -6.64
N LYS A 166 -5.42 9.38 -5.99
CA LYS A 166 -6.63 10.15 -5.64
C LYS A 166 -6.65 10.33 -4.12
N GLY A 167 -6.30 11.50 -3.64
CA GLY A 167 -6.44 11.86 -2.21
C GLY A 167 -7.88 12.21 -1.86
N ALA A 168 -8.14 12.44 -0.56
CA ALA A 168 -9.39 13.02 -0.14
C ALA A 168 -9.59 14.37 -0.84
N ALA A 169 -10.79 14.62 -1.35
CA ALA A 169 -11.13 15.93 -1.89
C ALA A 169 -10.95 16.99 -0.79
N THR A 170 -10.00 17.90 -0.95
CA THR A 170 -9.89 19.05 -0.07
C THR A 170 -11.15 19.87 -0.30
N LYS A 171 -12.01 19.95 0.71
CA LYS A 171 -13.10 20.97 0.70
C LYS A 171 -12.41 22.31 0.84
N GLU A 172 -12.35 23.09 -0.25
CA GLU A 172 -12.14 24.53 -0.18
C GLU A 172 -13.30 25.20 0.54
#